data_0ab5b3a200a89a1d177c1158f1234a9d
#
_entry.id   0ab5b3a200a89a1d177c1158f1234a9d
#
_cell.length_a   1.000
_cell.length_b   1.000
_cell.length_c   1.000
_cell.angle_alpha   90.00
_cell.angle_beta   90.00
_cell.angle_gamma   90.00
#
_symmetry.space_group_name_H-M   'P 1'
#
loop_
_entity.id
_entity.type
_entity.pdbx_description
1 polymer ?
#
loop_
_entity_poly.entity_id
_entity_poly.type
_entity_poly.pdbx_seq_one_letter_code
_entity_poly.pdbx_strand_id
1 'polypeptide(L)'
;MKKGNVTINNPKAAQALDMARGWMGKITPKGVLGYKEEESRTVFQNGDALFMRNWPYVWQLSQADDSPLKGKVGVIQLPAGPEGRQATTLGGWQWSINANTKNPEAAIALLKILSDDDSQITRLKMLGHAPTRVALYENKDVLAVAPELTQFRDIFAQAVPRPATVTKAQYPRVSNAIFNVTFSVLNGKEDGKKATEDLQKRLTRAKGAGWR
;
A
#
# COMPACT_ATOMS: atom_id res chain seq x y z
N MET A 1 13.07 4.00 10.17
CA MET A 1 13.71 3.97 11.51
C MET A 1 15.16 3.55 11.32
N LYS A 2 16.12 4.34 11.81
CA LYS A 2 17.55 3.94 11.79
C LYS A 2 17.90 3.37 13.15
N LYS A 3 18.45 2.15 13.19
CA LYS A 3 18.89 1.47 14.44
C LYS A 3 17.83 1.47 15.56
N GLY A 4 16.57 1.18 15.22
CA GLY A 4 15.46 1.17 16.19
C GLY A 4 15.02 2.55 16.72
N ASN A 5 15.57 3.65 16.23
CA ASN A 5 15.18 5.00 16.63
C ASN A 5 14.04 5.54 15.78
N VAL A 6 13.12 6.24 16.43
CA VAL A 6 12.08 7.00 15.73
C VAL A 6 12.72 8.27 15.16
N THR A 7 12.55 8.50 13.87
CA THR A 7 13.20 9.61 13.14
C THR A 7 12.22 10.43 12.31
N ILE A 8 10.93 10.38 12.68
CA ILE A 8 9.87 11.02 11.91
C ILE A 8 9.87 12.55 12.09
N ASN A 9 10.33 13.05 13.24
CA ASN A 9 10.46 14.48 13.46
C ASN A 9 11.68 15.01 12.70
N ASN A 10 11.47 15.36 11.45
CA ASN A 10 12.47 15.97 10.59
C ASN A 10 11.80 16.90 9.56
N PRO A 11 12.54 17.91 9.04
CA PRO A 11 11.95 18.91 8.14
C PRO A 11 11.34 18.33 6.85
N LYS A 12 11.90 17.24 6.31
CA LYS A 12 11.40 16.61 5.08
C LYS A 12 10.06 15.94 5.29
N ALA A 13 9.86 15.26 6.42
CA ALA A 13 8.58 14.67 6.77
C ALA A 13 7.51 15.74 6.97
N ALA A 14 7.85 16.83 7.66
CA ALA A 14 6.95 17.98 7.84
C ALA A 14 6.56 18.60 6.49
N GLN A 15 7.54 18.88 5.63
CA GLN A 15 7.30 19.42 4.30
C GLN A 15 6.42 18.50 3.43
N ALA A 16 6.63 17.20 3.48
CA ALA A 16 5.81 16.24 2.72
C ALA A 16 4.35 16.27 3.18
N LEU A 17 4.09 16.35 4.48
CA LEU A 17 2.74 16.47 5.02
C LEU A 17 2.08 17.80 4.61
N ASP A 18 2.79 18.91 4.71
CA ASP A 18 2.27 20.23 4.32
C ASP A 18 2.02 20.32 2.81
N MET A 19 2.89 19.73 2.00
CA MET A 19 2.69 19.63 0.56
C MET A 19 1.39 18.84 0.25
N ALA A 20 1.21 17.68 0.86
CA ALA A 20 0.00 16.87 0.67
C ALA A 20 -1.26 17.62 1.14
N ARG A 21 -1.19 18.34 2.26
CA ARG A 21 -2.29 19.22 2.71
C ARG A 21 -2.63 20.28 1.66
N GLY A 22 -1.62 20.84 1.00
CA GLY A 22 -1.79 21.84 -0.05
C GLY A 22 -2.55 21.34 -1.29
N TRP A 23 -2.67 20.03 -1.47
CA TRP A 23 -3.42 19.42 -2.59
C TRP A 23 -4.93 19.31 -2.31
N MET A 24 -5.32 19.31 -1.02
CA MET A 24 -6.71 19.05 -0.62
C MET A 24 -7.67 20.10 -1.19
N GLY A 25 -8.63 19.65 -1.98
CA GLY A 25 -9.62 20.51 -2.65
C GLY A 25 -9.07 21.40 -3.77
N LYS A 26 -7.82 21.18 -4.19
CA LYS A 26 -7.18 21.84 -5.36
C LYS A 26 -6.98 20.84 -6.48
N ILE A 27 -5.93 20.01 -6.36
CA ILE A 27 -5.62 18.95 -7.34
C ILE A 27 -6.20 17.60 -6.95
N THR A 28 -6.78 17.49 -5.75
CA THR A 28 -7.51 16.31 -5.30
C THR A 28 -8.98 16.65 -5.08
N PRO A 29 -9.90 15.68 -5.25
CA PRO A 29 -11.32 15.87 -4.90
C PRO A 29 -11.49 16.27 -3.43
N LYS A 30 -12.48 17.08 -3.12
CA LYS A 30 -12.78 17.49 -1.73
C LYS A 30 -13.08 16.30 -0.81
N GLY A 31 -13.69 15.24 -1.36
CA GLY A 31 -14.05 14.02 -0.64
C GLY A 31 -12.91 13.04 -0.40
N VAL A 32 -11.70 13.29 -0.94
CA VAL A 32 -10.58 12.32 -0.95
C VAL A 32 -10.19 11.79 0.44
N LEU A 33 -10.40 12.59 1.49
CA LEU A 33 -10.11 12.18 2.87
C LEU A 33 -11.00 11.05 3.40
N GLY A 34 -12.14 10.83 2.75
CA GLY A 34 -13.06 9.73 3.07
C GLY A 34 -12.95 8.54 2.12
N TYR A 35 -12.12 8.63 1.07
CA TYR A 35 -12.00 7.56 0.09
C TYR A 35 -11.14 6.41 0.60
N LYS A 36 -11.61 5.21 0.32
CA LYS A 36 -10.84 3.97 0.34
C LYS A 36 -10.49 3.56 -1.08
N GLU A 37 -10.12 2.31 -1.26
CA GLU A 37 -9.69 1.79 -2.57
C GLU A 37 -10.79 1.91 -3.62
N GLU A 38 -12.03 1.54 -3.28
CA GLU A 38 -13.15 1.47 -4.22
C GLU A 38 -13.68 2.85 -4.60
N GLU A 39 -13.79 3.78 -3.66
CA GLU A 39 -14.18 5.15 -3.96
C GLU A 39 -13.13 5.83 -4.85
N SER A 40 -11.85 5.64 -4.57
CA SER A 40 -10.76 6.14 -5.43
C SER A 40 -10.83 5.54 -6.83
N ARG A 41 -11.09 4.23 -6.94
CA ARG A 41 -11.25 3.53 -8.21
C ARG A 41 -12.44 4.09 -8.98
N THR A 42 -13.57 4.27 -8.34
CA THR A 42 -14.79 4.80 -8.98
C THR A 42 -14.57 6.19 -9.56
N VAL A 43 -13.96 7.11 -8.80
CA VAL A 43 -13.62 8.45 -9.29
C VAL A 43 -12.74 8.39 -10.53
N PHE A 44 -11.72 7.52 -10.52
CA PHE A 44 -10.82 7.36 -11.65
C PHE A 44 -11.50 6.72 -12.87
N GLN A 45 -12.33 5.68 -12.67
CA GLN A 45 -13.06 5.01 -13.75
C GLN A 45 -14.12 5.91 -14.42
N ASN A 46 -14.68 6.85 -13.68
CA ASN A 46 -15.61 7.84 -14.23
C ASN A 46 -14.91 8.95 -15.03
N GLY A 47 -13.57 8.99 -15.03
CA GLY A 47 -12.79 10.02 -15.72
C GLY A 47 -12.61 11.31 -14.94
N ASP A 48 -12.96 11.32 -13.66
CA ASP A 48 -12.88 12.50 -12.77
C ASP A 48 -11.49 12.69 -12.18
N ALA A 49 -10.53 11.82 -12.51
CA ALA A 49 -9.12 11.94 -12.08
C ALA A 49 -8.17 11.46 -13.18
N LEU A 50 -7.09 12.20 -13.41
CA LEU A 50 -6.02 11.80 -14.34
C LEU A 50 -5.06 10.78 -13.74
N PHE A 51 -4.87 10.83 -12.43
CA PHE A 51 -3.95 9.95 -11.69
C PHE A 51 -4.65 9.35 -10.49
N MET A 52 -4.36 8.10 -10.24
CA MET A 52 -4.85 7.38 -9.08
C MET A 52 -3.74 6.53 -8.48
N ARG A 53 -3.62 6.53 -7.16
CA ARG A 53 -2.80 5.57 -6.42
C ARG A 53 -3.70 4.47 -5.87
N ASN A 54 -3.48 3.26 -6.30
CA ASN A 54 -4.29 2.12 -5.88
C ASN A 54 -3.47 0.82 -5.90
N TRP A 55 -4.09 -0.31 -5.66
CA TRP A 55 -3.51 -1.64 -5.72
C TRP A 55 -3.56 -2.22 -7.14
N PRO A 56 -2.72 -3.20 -7.47
CA PRO A 56 -2.61 -3.76 -8.82
C PRO A 56 -3.90 -4.33 -9.41
N TYR A 57 -4.83 -4.84 -8.60
CA TYR A 57 -6.09 -5.39 -9.10
C TYR A 57 -6.92 -4.40 -9.94
N VAL A 58 -6.75 -3.11 -9.70
CA VAL A 58 -7.45 -2.07 -10.47
C VAL A 58 -7.01 -2.05 -11.93
N TRP A 59 -5.78 -2.48 -12.24
CA TRP A 59 -5.33 -2.63 -13.62
C TRP A 59 -6.25 -3.55 -14.40
N GLN A 60 -6.48 -4.78 -13.89
CA GLN A 60 -7.35 -5.74 -14.57
C GLN A 60 -8.78 -5.21 -14.74
N LEU A 61 -9.35 -4.59 -13.70
CA LEU A 61 -10.66 -3.97 -13.78
C LEU A 61 -10.72 -2.84 -14.82
N SER A 62 -9.62 -2.10 -14.98
CA SER A 62 -9.54 -1.04 -15.99
C SER A 62 -9.46 -1.58 -17.42
N GLN A 63 -9.01 -2.81 -17.61
CA GLN A 63 -8.89 -3.47 -18.91
C GLN A 63 -10.06 -4.41 -19.24
N ALA A 64 -11.06 -4.53 -18.37
CA ALA A 64 -12.26 -5.33 -18.61
C ALA A 64 -13.04 -4.82 -19.84
N ASP A 65 -13.75 -5.72 -20.51
CA ASP A 65 -14.45 -5.40 -21.79
C ASP A 65 -15.50 -4.30 -21.63
N ASP A 66 -16.13 -4.22 -20.48
CA ASP A 66 -17.12 -3.20 -20.11
C ASP A 66 -16.53 -1.93 -19.52
N SER A 67 -15.20 -1.86 -19.36
CA SER A 67 -14.55 -0.69 -18.78
C SER A 67 -14.42 0.46 -19.78
N PRO A 68 -14.87 1.69 -19.44
CA PRO A 68 -14.68 2.87 -20.28
C PRO A 68 -13.19 3.28 -20.40
N LEU A 69 -12.33 2.70 -19.58
CA LEU A 69 -10.89 2.98 -19.53
C LEU A 69 -10.04 1.93 -20.25
N LYS A 70 -10.64 0.91 -20.85
CA LYS A 70 -9.91 -0.14 -21.58
C LYS A 70 -8.96 0.47 -22.61
N GLY A 71 -7.68 0.09 -22.54
CA GLY A 71 -6.62 0.59 -23.42
C GLY A 71 -6.16 2.03 -23.18
N LYS A 72 -6.73 2.74 -22.18
CA LYS A 72 -6.41 4.15 -21.90
C LYS A 72 -5.60 4.37 -20.63
N VAL A 73 -5.33 3.31 -19.85
CA VAL A 73 -4.64 3.39 -18.55
C VAL A 73 -3.23 2.85 -18.68
N GLY A 74 -2.28 3.54 -18.09
CA GLY A 74 -0.91 3.09 -17.87
C GLY A 74 -0.60 2.94 -16.38
N VAL A 75 0.38 2.11 -16.06
CA VAL A 75 0.90 1.95 -14.69
C VAL A 75 2.31 2.52 -14.63
N ILE A 76 2.59 3.31 -13.63
CA ILE A 76 3.91 3.88 -13.38
C ILE A 76 4.29 3.72 -11.90
N GLN A 77 5.57 3.74 -11.62
CA GLN A 77 6.05 3.93 -10.26
C GLN A 77 5.65 5.31 -9.73
N LEU A 78 5.46 5.43 -8.42
CA LEU A 78 5.27 6.75 -7.81
C LEU A 78 6.46 7.66 -8.16
N PRO A 79 6.21 8.92 -8.52
CA PRO A 79 7.27 9.88 -8.77
C PRO A 79 8.24 9.98 -7.59
N ALA A 80 9.52 10.14 -7.90
CA ALA A 80 10.54 10.37 -6.89
C ALA A 80 10.41 11.78 -6.30
N GLY A 81 10.68 11.90 -5.01
CA GLY A 81 10.91 13.21 -4.39
C GLY A 81 12.25 13.83 -4.86
N PRO A 82 12.59 15.04 -4.34
CA PRO A 82 13.82 15.76 -4.72
C PRO A 82 15.11 14.94 -4.56
N GLU A 83 15.08 13.89 -3.75
CA GLU A 83 16.23 13.00 -3.49
C GLU A 83 16.36 11.85 -4.49
N GLY A 84 15.52 11.81 -5.52
CA GLY A 84 15.57 10.79 -6.57
C GLY A 84 15.09 9.40 -6.13
N ARG A 85 14.56 9.23 -4.90
CA ARG A 85 14.09 7.93 -4.40
C ARG A 85 12.59 7.78 -4.59
N GLN A 86 12.20 6.76 -5.32
CA GLN A 86 10.82 6.30 -5.38
C GLN A 86 10.50 5.43 -4.15
N ALA A 87 9.32 5.58 -3.58
CA ALA A 87 8.93 4.86 -2.38
C ALA A 87 7.45 4.48 -2.42
N THR A 88 7.15 3.30 -2.94
CA THR A 88 5.84 2.66 -2.85
C THR A 88 5.76 1.88 -1.55
N THR A 89 4.61 1.87 -0.90
CA THR A 89 4.41 1.06 0.31
C THR A 89 4.10 -0.38 -0.06
N LEU A 90 4.91 -1.32 0.44
CA LEU A 90 4.61 -2.73 0.34
C LEU A 90 3.44 -3.11 1.26
N GLY A 91 2.47 -3.81 0.73
CA GLY A 91 1.34 -4.35 1.48
C GLY A 91 0.75 -5.56 0.77
N GLY A 92 -0.18 -6.24 1.43
CA GLY A 92 -0.86 -7.39 0.86
C GLY A 92 -1.70 -8.12 1.90
N TRP A 93 -2.47 -9.09 1.44
CA TRP A 93 -3.25 -9.99 2.26
C TRP A 93 -2.42 -11.19 2.67
N GLN A 94 -2.73 -11.74 3.84
CA GLN A 94 -2.06 -12.90 4.38
C GLN A 94 -3.09 -13.93 4.84
N TRP A 95 -2.81 -15.19 4.58
CA TRP A 95 -3.55 -16.29 5.15
C TRP A 95 -3.05 -16.58 6.57
N SER A 96 -3.96 -16.86 7.48
CA SER A 96 -3.63 -17.31 8.83
C SER A 96 -4.60 -18.40 9.29
N ILE A 97 -4.10 -19.28 10.14
CA ILE A 97 -4.90 -20.35 10.74
C ILE A 97 -5.29 -19.92 12.15
N ASN A 98 -6.58 -20.01 12.47
CA ASN A 98 -7.05 -19.76 13.82
C ASN A 98 -6.45 -20.80 14.78
N ALA A 99 -5.74 -20.33 15.82
CA ALA A 99 -5.12 -21.21 16.81
C ALA A 99 -6.10 -22.13 17.54
N ASN A 100 -7.39 -21.77 17.58
CA ASN A 100 -8.45 -22.56 18.23
C ASN A 100 -9.19 -23.50 17.25
N THR A 101 -8.69 -23.69 16.01
CA THR A 101 -9.35 -24.59 15.06
C THR A 101 -9.41 -26.01 15.61
N LYS A 102 -10.53 -26.70 15.35
CA LYS A 102 -10.70 -28.12 15.68
C LYS A 102 -10.12 -29.05 14.62
N ASN A 103 -9.76 -28.50 13.45
CA ASN A 103 -9.26 -29.27 12.31
C ASN A 103 -7.94 -28.64 11.77
N PRO A 104 -6.84 -28.65 12.56
CA PRO A 104 -5.60 -27.98 12.18
C PRO A 104 -4.98 -28.55 10.90
N GLU A 105 -5.00 -29.87 10.71
CA GLU A 105 -4.44 -30.52 9.53
C GLU A 105 -5.18 -30.11 8.25
N ALA A 106 -6.52 -30.12 8.27
CA ALA A 106 -7.32 -29.66 7.15
C ALA A 106 -7.09 -28.18 6.84
N ALA A 107 -6.97 -27.34 7.87
CA ALA A 107 -6.67 -25.92 7.70
C ALA A 107 -5.28 -25.69 7.08
N ILE A 108 -4.27 -26.46 7.47
CA ILE A 108 -2.94 -26.43 6.87
C ILE A 108 -2.98 -26.90 5.43
N ALA A 109 -3.69 -28.00 5.12
CA ALA A 109 -3.84 -28.50 3.76
C ALA A 109 -4.49 -27.46 2.85
N LEU A 110 -5.58 -26.83 3.29
CA LEU A 110 -6.25 -25.76 2.57
C LEU A 110 -5.32 -24.56 2.34
N LEU A 111 -4.56 -24.15 3.35
CA LEU A 111 -3.63 -23.01 3.21
C LEU A 111 -2.53 -23.32 2.19
N LYS A 112 -2.03 -24.55 2.14
CA LYS A 112 -1.06 -24.97 1.13
C LYS A 112 -1.64 -24.87 -0.28
N ILE A 113 -2.85 -25.36 -0.50
CA ILE A 113 -3.56 -25.26 -1.79
C ILE A 113 -3.76 -23.79 -2.18
N LEU A 114 -4.27 -22.97 -1.26
CA LEU A 114 -4.48 -21.54 -1.52
C LEU A 114 -3.19 -20.76 -1.78
N SER A 115 -2.04 -21.28 -1.38
CA SER A 115 -0.74 -20.63 -1.53
C SER A 115 0.12 -21.23 -2.64
N ASP A 116 -0.35 -22.29 -3.33
CA ASP A 116 0.37 -22.89 -4.43
C ASP A 116 0.38 -22.01 -5.69
N ASP A 117 1.18 -22.39 -6.67
CA ASP A 117 1.36 -21.60 -7.90
C ASP A 117 0.09 -21.56 -8.72
N ASP A 118 -0.64 -22.68 -8.85
CA ASP A 118 -1.85 -22.77 -9.65
C ASP A 118 -2.97 -21.89 -9.09
N SER A 119 -3.14 -21.88 -7.77
CA SER A 119 -4.09 -21.00 -7.10
C SER A 119 -3.70 -19.53 -7.23
N GLN A 120 -2.43 -19.20 -7.18
CA GLN A 120 -1.95 -17.82 -7.38
C GLN A 120 -2.14 -17.37 -8.83
N ILE A 121 -1.85 -18.21 -9.81
CA ILE A 121 -2.10 -17.95 -11.24
C ILE A 121 -3.59 -17.78 -11.50
N THR A 122 -4.43 -18.62 -10.91
CA THR A 122 -5.89 -18.52 -11.03
C THR A 122 -6.40 -17.18 -10.49
N ARG A 123 -5.97 -16.76 -9.29
CA ARG A 123 -6.35 -15.46 -8.72
C ARG A 123 -5.81 -14.28 -9.53
N LEU A 124 -4.63 -14.40 -10.09
CA LEU A 124 -4.11 -13.39 -11.02
C LEU A 124 -5.03 -13.23 -12.23
N LYS A 125 -5.37 -14.33 -12.90
CA LYS A 125 -6.21 -14.32 -14.10
C LYS A 125 -7.63 -13.83 -13.83
N MET A 126 -8.22 -14.22 -12.71
CA MET A 126 -9.62 -13.90 -12.40
C MET A 126 -9.80 -12.56 -11.70
N LEU A 127 -8.84 -12.14 -10.88
CA LEU A 127 -9.01 -11.04 -9.93
C LEU A 127 -7.90 -9.97 -10.05
N GLY A 128 -6.89 -10.17 -10.88
CA GLY A 128 -5.74 -9.26 -10.98
C GLY A 128 -4.86 -9.24 -9.72
N HIS A 129 -4.96 -10.25 -8.88
CA HIS A 129 -4.15 -10.32 -7.66
C HIS A 129 -2.72 -10.73 -8.02
N ALA A 130 -1.79 -9.81 -7.79
CA ALA A 130 -0.38 -10.05 -8.03
C ALA A 130 0.15 -11.23 -7.18
N PRO A 131 0.88 -12.19 -7.76
CA PRO A 131 1.44 -13.32 -7.04
C PRO A 131 2.44 -12.90 -5.96
N THR A 132 2.64 -13.75 -4.97
CA THR A 132 3.63 -13.53 -3.90
C THR A 132 4.96 -14.23 -4.16
N ARG A 133 5.01 -15.14 -5.15
CA ARG A 133 6.22 -15.89 -5.52
C ARG A 133 6.94 -15.21 -6.67
N VAL A 134 8.21 -14.88 -6.46
CA VAL A 134 9.07 -14.22 -7.47
C VAL A 134 9.14 -15.01 -8.78
N ALA A 135 9.23 -16.34 -8.71
CA ALA A 135 9.28 -17.20 -9.89
C ALA A 135 8.11 -17.01 -10.86
N LEU A 136 6.92 -16.64 -10.36
CA LEU A 136 5.75 -16.40 -11.21
C LEU A 136 5.87 -15.11 -12.04
N TYR A 137 6.68 -14.15 -11.62
CA TYR A 137 6.99 -12.95 -12.40
C TYR A 137 8.00 -13.18 -13.53
N GLU A 138 8.60 -14.36 -13.59
CA GLU A 138 9.55 -14.78 -14.63
C GLU A 138 9.00 -15.92 -15.47
N ASN A 139 7.85 -16.47 -15.13
CA ASN A 139 7.20 -17.55 -15.84
C ASN A 139 6.58 -17.03 -17.15
N LYS A 140 7.02 -17.59 -18.29
CA LYS A 140 6.59 -17.16 -19.62
C LYS A 140 5.09 -17.32 -19.86
N ASP A 141 4.49 -18.39 -19.36
CA ASP A 141 3.06 -18.65 -19.54
C ASP A 141 2.22 -17.69 -18.69
N VAL A 142 2.72 -17.31 -17.52
CA VAL A 142 2.09 -16.28 -16.67
C VAL A 142 2.21 -14.91 -17.33
N LEU A 143 3.38 -14.56 -17.84
CA LEU A 143 3.61 -13.27 -18.52
C LEU A 143 2.85 -13.16 -19.85
N ALA A 144 2.55 -14.26 -20.51
CA ALA A 144 1.73 -14.26 -21.72
C ALA A 144 0.27 -13.81 -21.45
N VAL A 145 -0.24 -14.07 -20.25
CA VAL A 145 -1.62 -13.71 -19.85
C VAL A 145 -1.70 -12.47 -18.97
N ALA A 146 -0.57 -12.04 -18.39
CA ALA A 146 -0.48 -10.88 -17.52
C ALA A 146 0.87 -10.15 -17.71
N PRO A 147 1.12 -9.55 -18.89
CA PRO A 147 2.39 -8.89 -19.20
C PRO A 147 2.73 -7.72 -18.27
N GLU A 148 1.73 -7.10 -17.67
CA GLU A 148 1.88 -6.02 -16.68
C GLU A 148 2.64 -6.44 -15.43
N LEU A 149 2.74 -7.72 -15.13
CA LEU A 149 3.53 -8.22 -14.00
C LEU A 149 5.00 -7.81 -14.07
N THR A 150 5.54 -7.61 -15.27
CA THR A 150 6.91 -7.11 -15.42
C THR A 150 7.09 -5.74 -14.76
N GLN A 151 6.12 -4.84 -14.94
CA GLN A 151 6.14 -3.53 -14.31
C GLN A 151 5.89 -3.61 -12.79
N PHE A 152 4.95 -4.45 -12.37
CA PHE A 152 4.68 -4.65 -10.94
C PHE A 152 5.86 -5.25 -10.20
N ARG A 153 6.62 -6.18 -10.80
CA ARG A 153 7.84 -6.73 -10.22
C ARG A 153 8.81 -5.63 -9.81
N ASP A 154 9.08 -4.70 -10.69
CA ASP A 154 10.04 -3.63 -10.45
C ASP A 154 9.54 -2.65 -9.37
N ILE A 155 8.23 -2.36 -9.37
CA ILE A 155 7.58 -1.56 -8.33
C ILE A 155 7.70 -2.25 -6.97
N PHE A 156 7.42 -3.55 -6.88
CA PHE A 156 7.49 -4.31 -5.63
C PHE A 156 8.91 -4.49 -5.12
N ALA A 157 9.88 -4.68 -6.02
CA ALA A 157 11.29 -4.80 -5.65
C ALA A 157 11.84 -3.54 -4.95
N GLN A 158 11.28 -2.37 -5.25
CA GLN A 158 11.65 -1.09 -4.65
C GLN A 158 10.70 -0.65 -3.53
N ALA A 159 9.66 -1.43 -3.24
CA ALA A 159 8.66 -1.07 -2.25
C ALA A 159 9.22 -1.05 -0.82
N VAL A 160 8.73 -0.13 -0.02
CA VAL A 160 9.13 0.05 1.38
C VAL A 160 8.15 -0.69 2.27
N PRO A 161 8.60 -1.70 3.03
CA PRO A 161 7.72 -2.39 3.97
C PRO A 161 7.31 -1.47 5.11
N ARG A 162 6.08 -1.65 5.57
CA ARG A 162 5.61 -1.00 6.80
C ARG A 162 6.44 -1.49 7.98
N PRO A 163 6.60 -0.69 9.06
CA PRO A 163 7.49 -1.03 10.16
C PRO A 163 6.96 -2.14 11.09
N ALA A 164 6.14 -3.05 10.58
CA ALA A 164 5.52 -4.13 11.35
C ALA A 164 6.57 -5.07 11.99
N THR A 165 7.60 -5.45 11.24
CA THR A 165 8.67 -6.34 11.73
C THR A 165 9.43 -5.72 12.91
N VAL A 166 9.69 -4.41 12.86
CA VAL A 166 10.41 -3.70 13.92
C VAL A 166 9.53 -3.46 15.14
N THR A 167 8.25 -3.12 14.93
CA THR A 167 7.32 -2.73 15.98
C THR A 167 6.55 -3.90 16.59
N LYS A 168 6.54 -5.06 15.89
CA LYS A 168 5.91 -6.32 16.34
C LYS A 168 4.47 -6.09 16.83
N ALA A 169 4.11 -6.58 18.01
CA ALA A 169 2.78 -6.43 18.60
C ALA A 169 2.32 -4.97 18.80
N GLN A 170 3.24 -4.00 18.76
CA GLN A 170 2.90 -2.58 18.84
C GLN A 170 2.50 -1.96 17.50
N TYR A 171 2.61 -2.71 16.40
CA TYR A 171 2.31 -2.18 15.06
C TYR A 171 0.92 -1.54 14.94
N PRO A 172 -0.18 -2.11 15.47
CA PRO A 172 -1.49 -1.45 15.39
C PRO A 172 -1.50 -0.07 16.04
N ARG A 173 -0.83 0.08 17.19
CA ARG A 173 -0.71 1.38 17.87
C ARG A 173 0.11 2.38 17.07
N VAL A 174 1.19 1.92 16.45
CA VAL A 174 2.05 2.73 15.57
C VAL A 174 1.28 3.19 14.34
N SER A 175 0.59 2.27 13.67
CA SER A 175 -0.23 2.56 12.50
C SER A 175 -1.33 3.57 12.82
N ASN A 176 -2.05 3.38 13.94
CA ASN A 176 -3.07 4.31 14.41
C ASN A 176 -2.50 5.73 14.66
N ALA A 177 -1.33 5.83 15.28
CA ALA A 177 -0.69 7.12 15.51
C ALA A 177 -0.35 7.82 14.19
N ILE A 178 0.20 7.08 13.22
CA ILE A 178 0.60 7.62 11.91
C ILE A 178 -0.61 8.14 11.16
N PHE A 179 -1.66 7.32 10.97
CA PHE A 179 -2.77 7.74 10.13
C PHE A 179 -3.60 8.86 10.78
N ASN A 180 -3.79 8.87 12.11
CA ASN A 180 -4.53 9.95 12.79
C ASN A 180 -3.81 11.30 12.69
N VAL A 181 -2.49 11.31 12.88
CA VAL A 181 -1.70 12.54 12.75
C VAL A 181 -1.69 13.01 11.31
N THR A 182 -1.47 12.11 10.34
CA THR A 182 -1.53 12.44 8.92
C THR A 182 -2.90 13.02 8.54
N PHE A 183 -3.99 12.38 8.97
CA PHE A 183 -5.34 12.86 8.71
C PHE A 183 -5.58 14.25 9.32
N SER A 184 -5.04 14.53 10.52
CA SER A 184 -5.13 15.84 11.17
C SER A 184 -4.49 16.93 10.31
N VAL A 185 -3.32 16.67 9.73
CA VAL A 185 -2.65 17.61 8.82
C VAL A 185 -3.46 17.81 7.54
N LEU A 186 -3.87 16.72 6.87
CA LEU A 186 -4.60 16.78 5.61
C LEU A 186 -5.96 17.51 5.78
N ASN A 187 -6.55 17.40 6.95
CA ASN A 187 -7.80 18.10 7.31
C ASN A 187 -7.58 19.55 7.80
N GLY A 188 -6.34 20.05 7.78
CA GLY A 188 -6.00 21.42 8.12
C GLY A 188 -5.99 21.76 9.61
N LYS A 189 -6.07 20.75 10.51
CA LYS A 189 -6.09 20.96 11.96
C LYS A 189 -4.74 21.31 12.55
N GLU A 190 -3.66 20.92 11.90
CA GLU A 190 -2.28 21.20 12.31
C GLU A 190 -1.34 21.24 11.10
N ASP A 191 -0.17 21.84 11.27
CA ASP A 191 0.89 21.84 10.25
C ASP A 191 1.80 20.61 10.38
N GLY A 192 2.63 20.38 9.34
CA GLY A 192 3.51 19.23 9.28
C GLY A 192 4.58 19.22 10.37
N LYS A 193 5.06 20.38 10.83
CA LYS A 193 6.06 20.49 11.90
C LYS A 193 5.48 19.98 13.22
N LYS A 194 4.35 20.54 13.65
CA LYS A 194 3.66 20.15 14.87
C LYS A 194 3.26 18.67 14.82
N ALA A 195 2.76 18.22 13.69
CA ALA A 195 2.37 16.83 13.46
C ALA A 195 3.54 15.86 13.63
N THR A 196 4.70 16.15 13.04
CA THR A 196 5.88 15.29 13.18
C THR A 196 6.47 15.28 14.58
N GLU A 197 6.40 16.42 15.32
CA GLU A 197 6.77 16.48 16.73
C GLU A 197 5.86 15.62 17.60
N ASP A 198 4.52 15.72 17.41
CA ASP A 198 3.56 14.89 18.14
C ASP A 198 3.70 13.40 17.81
N LEU A 199 3.84 13.09 16.54
CA LEU A 199 4.05 11.71 16.09
C LEU A 199 5.33 11.12 16.68
N GLN A 200 6.43 11.87 16.71
CA GLN A 200 7.68 11.46 17.35
C GLN A 200 7.45 11.07 18.83
N LYS A 201 6.72 11.89 19.58
CA LYS A 201 6.40 11.63 20.99
C LYS A 201 5.55 10.37 21.16
N ARG A 202 4.49 10.20 20.33
CA ARG A 202 3.61 9.02 20.36
C ARG A 202 4.36 7.75 20.04
N LEU A 203 5.18 7.77 19.00
CA LEU A 203 5.96 6.61 18.59
C LEU A 203 7.07 6.25 19.59
N THR A 204 7.73 7.25 20.20
CA THR A 204 8.71 7.03 21.25
C THR A 204 8.07 6.37 22.48
N ARG A 205 6.86 6.79 22.88
CA ARG A 205 6.11 6.14 23.95
C ARG A 205 5.71 4.71 23.60
N ALA A 206 5.28 4.47 22.34
CA ALA A 206 4.93 3.13 21.89
C ALA A 206 6.14 2.20 21.82
N LYS A 207 7.32 2.74 21.54
CA LYS A 207 8.58 2.00 21.51
C LYS A 207 8.90 1.41 22.89
N GLY A 208 8.77 2.15 23.98
CA GLY A 208 9.29 1.76 25.29
C GLY A 208 10.76 1.34 25.17
N ALA A 209 11.12 0.23 25.81
CA ALA A 209 12.49 -0.37 25.72
C ALA A 209 12.66 -1.38 24.55
N GLY A 210 11.63 -1.59 23.71
CA GLY A 210 11.48 -2.85 22.96
C GLY A 210 11.71 -2.89 21.46
N TRP A 211 12.00 -1.77 20.76
CA TRP A 211 12.28 -1.82 19.31
C TRP A 211 13.78 -1.90 19.04
N ARG A 212 14.19 -3.01 18.44
CA ARG A 212 15.58 -3.26 18.05
C ARG A 212 15.70 -3.38 16.54
#